data_97fa16f35b1ea888730e44005c18185c
#
_entry.id   97fa16f35b1ea888730e44005c18185c
#
_cell.length_a   1.000
_cell.length_b   1.000
_cell.length_c   1.000
_cell.angle_alpha   90.00
_cell.angle_beta   90.00
_cell.angle_gamma   90.00
#
_symmetry.space_group_name_H-M   'P 1'
#
loop_
_entity.id
_entity.type
_entity.pdbx_description
1 polymer ?
#
loop_
_entity_poly.entity_id
_entity_poly.type
_entity_poly.pdbx_seq_one_letter_code
_entity_poly.pdbx_strand_id
1 'polypeptide(L)'
;MSSNYTTNLKNKRVISVTGDESEVFLNNIITNDIKKIEKKKAIYSCLLSPQGKVINHFFLTKIKDQFLFIIDNFLFNDLIEKLNFYKLQSEIDIKEETKYDILFTLNNKHTFNPILEFDDPRNKKLGKYLILNKYIDKNLNLDKEDVYHQIINTNGLIDNIFNEIKGQFFSLELNLKELNAVDFVKGCYVGQENTSRMNLKNKVAKRIFRINNADQTEKDEDLIFENEIIGKIVSINPTFAIIKMAKFDSFVNKNISSKSNNKIKIYKPEYI
;
A
#
# COMPACT_ATOMS: atom_id res chain seq x y z
N MET A 1 7.15 -7.28 20.47
CA MET A 1 7.16 -5.83 20.20
C MET A 1 6.49 -5.12 21.35
N SER A 2 7.02 -3.99 21.84
CA SER A 2 6.43 -3.28 22.97
C SER A 2 5.04 -2.77 22.58
N SER A 3 4.04 -3.01 23.43
CA SER A 3 2.65 -2.61 23.21
C SER A 3 2.41 -1.08 23.26
N ASN A 4 3.44 -0.29 23.41
CA ASN A 4 3.37 1.16 23.64
C ASN A 4 4.10 2.00 22.58
N TYR A 5 4.35 1.41 21.41
CA TYR A 5 5.03 2.13 20.32
C TYR A 5 4.09 3.15 19.67
N THR A 6 4.56 4.38 19.53
CA THR A 6 3.89 5.43 18.74
C THR A 6 4.93 6.31 18.06
N THR A 7 4.78 6.54 16.78
CA THR A 7 5.70 7.38 15.98
C THR A 7 4.95 8.35 15.09
N ASN A 8 5.60 9.48 14.77
CA ASN A 8 5.12 10.41 13.74
C ASN A 8 5.70 9.99 12.38
N LEU A 9 4.81 9.72 11.42
CA LEU A 9 5.18 9.36 10.06
C LEU A 9 5.50 10.62 9.24
N LYS A 10 6.69 11.18 9.44
CA LYS A 10 7.14 12.45 8.82
C LYS A 10 7.18 12.42 7.29
N ASN A 11 7.31 11.21 6.73
CA ASN A 11 7.30 11.00 5.28
C ASN A 11 5.89 10.87 4.68
N LYS A 12 4.83 10.94 5.50
CA LYS A 12 3.45 11.00 4.99
C LYS A 12 3.03 12.45 4.74
N ARG A 13 2.30 12.63 3.65
CA ARG A 13 1.64 13.90 3.29
C ARG A 13 0.15 13.67 3.14
N VAL A 14 -0.62 14.76 3.24
CA VAL A 14 -2.08 14.71 3.14
C VAL A 14 -2.54 15.59 1.99
N ILE A 15 -3.43 15.04 1.15
CA ILE A 15 -4.13 15.77 0.10
C ILE A 15 -5.61 15.76 0.46
N SER A 16 -6.27 16.92 0.45
CA SER A 16 -7.72 17.01 0.57
C SER A 16 -8.39 17.12 -0.80
N VAL A 17 -9.56 16.49 -0.92
CA VAL A 17 -10.49 16.66 -2.04
C VAL A 17 -11.84 17.02 -1.46
N THR A 18 -12.39 18.14 -1.90
CA THR A 18 -13.69 18.69 -1.46
C THR A 18 -14.55 19.08 -2.66
N GLY A 19 -15.82 19.33 -2.42
CA GLY A 19 -16.82 19.69 -3.44
C GLY A 19 -17.88 18.61 -3.61
N ASP A 20 -19.03 18.99 -4.12
CA ASP A 20 -20.23 18.13 -4.17
C ASP A 20 -20.02 16.89 -5.05
N GLU A 21 -19.18 16.97 -6.06
CA GLU A 21 -18.86 15.86 -6.95
C GLU A 21 -17.69 14.98 -6.46
N SER A 22 -17.06 15.31 -5.33
CA SER A 22 -15.83 14.64 -4.87
C SER A 22 -15.99 13.13 -4.67
N GLU A 23 -17.12 12.69 -4.11
CA GLU A 23 -17.37 11.25 -3.89
C GLU A 23 -17.48 10.47 -5.20
N VAL A 24 -18.26 11.00 -6.15
CA VAL A 24 -18.46 10.37 -7.47
C VAL A 24 -17.14 10.36 -8.24
N PHE A 25 -16.46 11.50 -8.28
CA PHE A 25 -15.15 11.64 -8.91
C PHE A 25 -14.15 10.60 -8.39
N LEU A 26 -13.96 10.56 -7.08
CA LEU A 26 -13.00 9.64 -6.45
C LEU A 26 -13.38 8.19 -6.69
N ASN A 27 -14.67 7.86 -6.58
CA ASN A 27 -15.12 6.49 -6.82
C ASN A 27 -14.86 6.01 -8.25
N ASN A 28 -14.81 6.90 -9.23
CA ASN A 28 -14.55 6.57 -10.64
C ASN A 28 -13.06 6.38 -10.96
N ILE A 29 -12.14 6.76 -10.07
CA ILE A 29 -10.70 6.68 -10.34
C ILE A 29 -9.95 5.73 -9.41
N ILE A 30 -10.46 5.45 -8.20
CA ILE A 30 -9.80 4.59 -7.21
C ILE A 30 -10.27 3.13 -7.32
N THR A 31 -9.44 2.19 -6.90
CA THR A 31 -9.74 0.75 -7.00
C THR A 31 -10.72 0.23 -5.96
N ASN A 32 -10.88 0.91 -4.82
CA ASN A 32 -11.78 0.49 -3.74
C ASN A 32 -13.09 1.29 -3.75
N ASP A 33 -14.12 0.79 -3.09
CA ASP A 33 -15.38 1.49 -2.93
C ASP A 33 -15.27 2.56 -1.83
N ILE A 34 -15.47 3.83 -2.22
CA ILE A 34 -15.37 4.98 -1.33
C ILE A 34 -16.42 4.94 -0.20
N LYS A 35 -17.59 4.35 -0.43
CA LYS A 35 -18.67 4.21 0.56
C LYS A 35 -18.27 3.39 1.78
N LYS A 36 -17.24 2.56 1.65
CA LYS A 36 -16.72 1.79 2.79
C LYS A 36 -16.11 2.68 3.88
N ILE A 37 -15.73 3.92 3.57
CA ILE A 37 -15.18 4.88 4.54
C ILE A 37 -16.16 5.14 5.68
N GLU A 38 -17.47 5.22 5.40
CA GLU A 38 -18.49 5.46 6.42
C GLU A 38 -18.45 4.42 7.55
N LYS A 39 -18.22 3.15 7.20
CA LYS A 39 -18.18 2.03 8.16
C LYS A 39 -16.80 1.77 8.74
N LYS A 40 -15.74 1.96 7.93
CA LYS A 40 -14.37 1.57 8.27
C LYS A 40 -13.50 2.74 8.71
N LYS A 41 -14.01 3.99 8.62
CA LYS A 41 -13.30 5.26 8.85
C LYS A 41 -12.18 5.53 7.82
N ALA A 42 -11.52 4.52 7.29
CA ALA A 42 -10.53 4.62 6.22
C ALA A 42 -10.53 3.38 5.35
N ILE A 43 -10.07 3.54 4.10
CA ILE A 43 -9.83 2.44 3.15
C ILE A 43 -8.39 2.51 2.63
N TYR A 44 -7.83 1.37 2.26
CA TYR A 44 -6.64 1.29 1.41
C TYR A 44 -7.09 1.20 -0.04
N SER A 45 -6.46 1.94 -0.93
CA SER A 45 -6.83 1.99 -2.34
C SER A 45 -5.65 2.36 -3.22
N CYS A 46 -5.83 2.25 -4.53
CA CYS A 46 -4.82 2.55 -5.53
C CYS A 46 -5.41 3.37 -6.68
N LEU A 47 -4.53 4.07 -7.42
CA LEU A 47 -4.78 4.49 -8.78
C LEU A 47 -4.10 3.55 -9.75
N LEU A 48 -4.76 3.27 -10.85
CA LEU A 48 -4.21 2.48 -11.94
C LEU A 48 -3.96 3.35 -13.18
N SER A 49 -2.98 2.94 -13.98
CA SER A 49 -2.87 3.43 -15.36
C SER A 49 -4.06 2.94 -16.19
N PRO A 50 -4.35 3.53 -17.36
CA PRO A 50 -5.37 3.00 -18.28
C PRO A 50 -5.14 1.52 -18.64
N GLN A 51 -3.88 1.05 -18.63
CA GLN A 51 -3.52 -0.36 -18.88
C GLN A 51 -3.68 -1.25 -17.63
N GLY A 52 -4.11 -0.70 -16.48
CA GLY A 52 -4.36 -1.42 -15.24
C GLY A 52 -3.14 -1.64 -14.34
N LYS A 53 -2.00 -0.97 -14.61
CA LYS A 53 -0.82 -1.03 -13.74
C LYS A 53 -0.98 -0.09 -12.55
N VAL A 54 -0.51 -0.52 -11.37
CA VAL A 54 -0.58 0.31 -10.16
C VAL A 54 0.42 1.45 -10.26
N ILE A 55 -0.08 2.69 -10.26
CA ILE A 55 0.75 3.89 -10.34
C ILE A 55 0.79 4.68 -9.03
N ASN A 56 -0.16 4.43 -8.13
CA ASN A 56 -0.21 5.07 -6.81
C ASN A 56 -0.95 4.17 -5.82
N HIS A 57 -0.62 4.25 -4.54
CA HIS A 57 -1.38 3.63 -3.45
C HIS A 57 -1.42 4.55 -2.24
N PHE A 58 -2.49 4.49 -1.45
CA PHE A 58 -2.74 5.43 -0.38
C PHE A 58 -3.80 4.91 0.59
N PHE A 59 -3.87 5.50 1.77
CA PHE A 59 -5.08 5.44 2.58
C PHE A 59 -5.98 6.63 2.23
N LEU A 60 -7.29 6.38 2.20
CA LEU A 60 -8.30 7.39 1.98
C LEU A 60 -9.29 7.37 3.14
N THR A 61 -9.55 8.54 3.70
CA THR A 61 -10.48 8.75 4.80
C THR A 61 -11.34 9.98 4.56
N LYS A 62 -12.31 10.24 5.44
CA LYS A 62 -13.17 11.42 5.37
C LYS A 62 -13.25 12.09 6.75
N ILE A 63 -13.04 13.39 6.78
CA ILE A 63 -13.25 14.23 7.96
C ILE A 63 -14.22 15.35 7.54
N LYS A 64 -15.42 15.36 8.15
CA LYS A 64 -16.53 16.22 7.71
C LYS A 64 -16.78 16.04 6.20
N ASP A 65 -16.67 17.08 5.41
CA ASP A 65 -16.91 17.06 3.96
C ASP A 65 -15.63 16.93 3.13
N GLN A 66 -14.50 16.64 3.77
CA GLN A 66 -13.20 16.50 3.11
C GLN A 66 -12.79 15.03 3.01
N PHE A 67 -12.51 14.53 1.82
CA PHE A 67 -11.77 13.31 1.61
C PHE A 67 -10.27 13.60 1.75
N LEU A 68 -9.57 12.80 2.54
CA LEU A 68 -8.16 12.97 2.82
C LEU A 68 -7.37 11.75 2.35
N PHE A 69 -6.48 11.96 1.40
CA PHE A 69 -5.47 10.98 1.01
C PHE A 69 -4.29 11.08 1.97
N ILE A 70 -3.86 9.96 2.53
CA ILE A 70 -2.62 9.85 3.30
C ILE A 70 -1.67 9.03 2.44
N ILE A 71 -0.58 9.66 2.02
CA ILE A 71 0.32 9.13 1.00
C ILE A 71 1.79 9.39 1.35
N ASP A 72 2.68 8.54 0.86
CA ASP A 72 4.12 8.77 0.98
C ASP A 72 4.58 9.98 0.17
N ASN A 73 5.50 10.75 0.73
CA ASN A 73 5.97 12.00 0.14
C ASN A 73 6.48 11.83 -1.30
N PHE A 74 7.15 10.73 -1.61
CA PHE A 74 7.68 10.48 -2.96
C PHE A 74 6.58 10.23 -4.03
N LEU A 75 5.34 9.91 -3.61
CA LEU A 75 4.18 9.72 -4.50
C LEU A 75 3.30 10.99 -4.60
N PHE A 76 3.55 11.98 -3.77
CA PHE A 76 2.65 13.12 -3.58
C PHE A 76 2.42 13.92 -4.85
N ASN A 77 3.51 14.36 -5.51
CA ASN A 77 3.40 15.20 -6.71
C ASN A 77 2.70 14.45 -7.85
N ASP A 78 3.03 13.17 -8.03
CA ASP A 78 2.41 12.33 -9.04
C ASP A 78 0.90 12.13 -8.78
N LEU A 79 0.51 11.94 -7.51
CA LEU A 79 -0.91 11.81 -7.16
C LEU A 79 -1.68 13.10 -7.44
N ILE A 80 -1.15 14.27 -7.01
CA ILE A 80 -1.79 15.58 -7.30
C ILE A 80 -1.93 15.80 -8.81
N GLU A 81 -0.89 15.53 -9.59
CA GLU A 81 -0.93 15.64 -11.04
C GLU A 81 -2.03 14.75 -11.64
N LYS A 82 -2.11 13.48 -11.22
CA LYS A 82 -3.14 12.56 -11.71
C LYS A 82 -4.55 12.96 -11.29
N LEU A 83 -4.76 13.40 -10.04
CA LEU A 83 -6.05 13.89 -9.59
C LEU A 83 -6.50 15.11 -10.41
N ASN A 84 -5.60 16.06 -10.67
CA ASN A 84 -5.92 17.24 -11.51
C ASN A 84 -6.15 16.85 -12.97
N PHE A 85 -5.42 15.88 -13.49
CA PHE A 85 -5.63 15.36 -14.86
C PHE A 85 -7.03 14.74 -15.03
N TYR A 86 -7.48 13.94 -14.04
CA TYR A 86 -8.81 13.33 -14.10
C TYR A 86 -9.95 14.25 -13.68
N LYS A 87 -9.65 15.36 -12.99
CA LYS A 87 -10.65 16.31 -12.51
C LYS A 87 -11.51 16.87 -13.65
N LEU A 88 -10.90 17.20 -14.81
CA LEU A 88 -11.57 17.80 -15.97
C LEU A 88 -12.48 18.96 -15.55
N GLN A 89 -13.82 18.79 -15.71
CA GLN A 89 -14.83 19.79 -15.40
C GLN A 89 -15.55 19.54 -14.06
N SER A 90 -15.09 18.55 -13.25
CA SER A 90 -15.73 18.27 -11.97
C SER A 90 -15.57 19.43 -10.99
N GLU A 91 -16.65 19.76 -10.30
CA GLU A 91 -16.69 20.83 -9.29
C GLU A 91 -16.10 20.35 -7.97
N ILE A 92 -14.78 20.17 -7.97
CA ILE A 92 -13.99 19.75 -6.81
C ILE A 92 -12.79 20.65 -6.62
N ASP A 93 -12.28 20.70 -5.41
CA ASP A 93 -11.05 21.38 -5.04
C ASP A 93 -10.05 20.37 -4.46
N ILE A 94 -8.80 20.41 -4.95
CA ILE A 94 -7.72 19.49 -4.59
C ILE A 94 -6.59 20.32 -4.00
N LYS A 95 -6.24 20.06 -2.73
CA LYS A 95 -5.22 20.85 -2.01
C LYS A 95 -4.31 19.96 -1.17
N GLU A 96 -3.08 20.40 -0.96
CA GLU A 96 -2.26 19.89 0.12
C GLU A 96 -2.77 20.38 1.47
N GLU A 97 -2.85 19.48 2.44
CA GLU A 97 -3.20 19.80 3.83
C GLU A 97 -1.97 19.68 4.73
N THR A 98 -1.39 20.81 5.09
CA THR A 98 -0.19 20.85 5.94
C THR A 98 -0.49 20.95 7.43
N LYS A 99 -1.76 21.06 7.80
CA LYS A 99 -2.22 21.23 9.19
C LYS A 99 -2.31 19.92 9.99
N TYR A 100 -2.11 18.76 9.35
CA TYR A 100 -2.21 17.46 9.99
C TYR A 100 -0.84 16.81 10.18
N ASP A 101 -0.69 16.13 11.32
CA ASP A 101 0.34 15.12 11.55
C ASP A 101 -0.30 13.74 11.51
N ILE A 102 0.42 12.78 10.95
CA ILE A 102 -0.01 11.39 10.86
C ILE A 102 0.86 10.55 11.79
N LEU A 103 0.26 10.05 12.85
CA LEU A 103 0.94 9.13 13.76
C LEU A 103 0.52 7.69 13.47
N PHE A 104 1.44 6.78 13.72
CA PHE A 104 1.17 5.34 13.76
C PHE A 104 1.40 4.82 15.18
N THR A 105 0.51 3.95 15.66
CA THR A 105 0.62 3.37 16.99
C THR A 105 0.26 1.89 17.03
N LEU A 106 0.96 1.14 17.88
CA LEU A 106 0.58 -0.22 18.30
C LEU A 106 -0.20 -0.19 19.62
N ASN A 107 -0.32 0.99 20.25
CA ASN A 107 -0.97 1.15 21.54
C ASN A 107 -2.48 1.37 21.37
N ASN A 108 -3.28 0.57 22.05
CA ASN A 108 -4.73 0.74 22.11
C ASN A 108 -5.20 1.80 23.13
N LYS A 109 -4.29 2.27 24.01
CA LYS A 109 -4.57 3.28 25.03
C LYS A 109 -3.49 4.36 24.97
N HIS A 110 -3.71 5.37 24.16
CA HIS A 110 -2.83 6.54 24.06
C HIS A 110 -3.50 7.77 24.71
N THR A 111 -2.67 8.76 25.05
CA THR A 111 -3.11 10.03 25.66
C THR A 111 -3.45 11.10 24.61
N PHE A 112 -3.28 10.79 23.33
CA PHE A 112 -3.57 11.71 22.23
C PHE A 112 -5.08 11.91 22.08
N ASN A 113 -5.44 13.11 21.62
CA ASN A 113 -6.81 13.43 21.22
C ASN A 113 -6.86 13.61 19.68
N PRO A 114 -6.89 12.51 18.90
CA PRO A 114 -6.88 12.57 17.46
C PRO A 114 -8.21 13.11 16.92
N ILE A 115 -8.16 13.83 15.81
CA ILE A 115 -9.34 14.21 15.04
C ILE A 115 -9.99 12.94 14.45
N LEU A 116 -9.16 11.99 14.06
CA LEU A 116 -9.60 10.69 13.56
C LEU A 116 -8.58 9.61 13.94
N GLU A 117 -9.11 8.46 14.36
CA GLU A 117 -8.35 7.23 14.58
C GLU A 117 -8.97 6.11 13.77
N PHE A 118 -8.13 5.31 13.09
CA PHE A 118 -8.56 4.13 12.34
C PHE A 118 -7.52 3.02 12.39
N ASP A 119 -7.99 1.77 12.37
CA ASP A 119 -7.13 0.60 12.21
C ASP A 119 -6.54 0.58 10.79
N ASP A 120 -5.33 -0.01 10.62
CA ASP A 120 -4.77 -0.19 9.29
C ASP A 120 -5.76 -0.93 8.39
N PRO A 121 -6.24 -0.31 7.28
CA PRO A 121 -7.28 -0.90 6.44
C PRO A 121 -6.86 -2.20 5.75
N ARG A 122 -5.55 -2.45 5.63
CA ARG A 122 -4.98 -3.67 5.04
C ARG A 122 -5.16 -4.86 5.97
N ASN A 123 -4.85 -4.67 7.25
CA ASN A 123 -5.06 -5.64 8.32
C ASN A 123 -4.97 -4.92 9.68
N LYS A 124 -6.03 -4.97 10.47
CA LYS A 124 -6.10 -4.33 11.79
C LYS A 124 -5.02 -4.79 12.79
N LYS A 125 -4.39 -5.95 12.57
CA LYS A 125 -3.27 -6.43 13.39
C LYS A 125 -1.98 -5.63 13.16
N LEU A 126 -1.88 -4.85 12.07
CA LEU A 126 -0.70 -4.05 11.74
C LEU A 126 -0.53 -2.86 12.67
N GLY A 127 -1.63 -2.32 13.22
CA GLY A 127 -1.66 -1.15 14.08
C GLY A 127 -2.73 -0.15 13.69
N LYS A 128 -2.60 1.09 14.18
CA LYS A 128 -3.56 2.17 13.98
C LYS A 128 -2.89 3.44 13.51
N TYR A 129 -3.65 4.24 12.80
CA TYR A 129 -3.26 5.59 12.37
C TYR A 129 -4.10 6.62 13.11
N LEU A 130 -3.42 7.70 13.53
CA LEU A 130 -4.04 8.83 14.20
C LEU A 130 -3.79 10.08 13.35
N ILE A 131 -4.83 10.83 13.08
CA ILE A 131 -4.72 12.16 12.45
C ILE A 131 -4.87 13.20 13.53
N LEU A 132 -3.84 14.02 13.74
CA LEU A 132 -3.82 15.10 14.73
C LEU A 132 -3.64 16.45 14.05
N ASN A 133 -4.07 17.53 14.72
CA ASN A 133 -3.67 18.87 14.33
C ASN A 133 -2.21 19.13 14.70
N LYS A 134 -1.39 19.54 13.73
CA LYS A 134 0.06 19.74 13.84
C LYS A 134 0.52 20.68 14.96
N TYR A 135 -0.36 21.54 15.45
CA TYR A 135 0.00 22.59 16.40
C TYR A 135 -0.36 22.27 17.86
N ILE A 136 -0.95 21.12 18.14
CA ILE A 136 -1.52 20.82 19.46
C ILE A 136 -0.52 20.18 20.42
N ASP A 137 0.50 19.45 19.94
CA ASP A 137 1.38 18.67 20.82
C ASP A 137 2.85 18.72 20.40
N LYS A 138 3.55 19.82 20.76
CA LYS A 138 5.00 19.95 20.51
C LYS A 138 5.90 19.10 21.42
N ASN A 139 5.34 18.53 22.50
CA ASN A 139 6.09 17.85 23.56
C ASN A 139 5.88 16.32 23.60
N LEU A 140 5.49 15.71 22.46
CA LEU A 140 5.29 14.27 22.43
C LEU A 140 6.62 13.53 22.40
N ASN A 141 6.83 12.65 23.36
CA ASN A 141 7.93 11.70 23.34
C ASN A 141 7.54 10.55 22.39
N LEU A 142 7.93 10.69 21.12
CA LEU A 142 7.59 9.75 20.05
C LEU A 142 8.78 8.85 19.74
N ASP A 143 8.47 7.61 19.40
CA ASP A 143 9.47 6.64 18.96
C ASP A 143 9.99 6.98 17.55
N LYS A 144 11.11 6.38 17.17
CA LYS A 144 11.62 6.45 15.80
C LYS A 144 10.74 5.63 14.83
N GLU A 145 10.74 5.98 13.55
CA GLU A 145 9.96 5.28 12.52
C GLU A 145 10.46 3.85 12.22
N ASP A 146 11.61 3.44 12.73
CA ASP A 146 12.24 2.15 12.41
C ASP A 146 11.32 0.94 12.65
N VAL A 147 10.58 0.95 13.76
CA VAL A 147 9.63 -0.14 14.08
C VAL A 147 8.46 -0.16 13.09
N TYR A 148 7.97 1.01 12.68
CA TYR A 148 6.95 1.09 11.63
C TYR A 148 7.45 0.45 10.33
N HIS A 149 8.64 0.82 9.87
CA HIS A 149 9.24 0.23 8.67
C HIS A 149 9.50 -1.27 8.81
N GLN A 150 9.90 -1.75 10.01
CA GLN A 150 10.02 -3.17 10.29
C GLN A 150 8.68 -3.91 10.18
N ILE A 151 7.58 -3.32 10.69
CA ILE A 151 6.24 -3.91 10.58
C ILE A 151 5.85 -4.03 9.11
N ILE A 152 6.00 -2.96 8.32
CA ILE A 152 5.72 -2.95 6.89
C ILE A 152 6.52 -4.05 6.18
N ASN A 153 7.83 -4.10 6.39
CA ASN A 153 8.72 -5.08 5.75
C ASN A 153 8.43 -6.50 6.19
N THR A 154 8.26 -6.73 7.51
CA THR A 154 8.03 -8.07 8.07
C THR A 154 6.71 -8.66 7.58
N ASN A 155 5.71 -7.85 7.33
CA ASN A 155 4.43 -8.30 6.79
C ASN A 155 4.41 -8.38 5.25
N GLY A 156 5.52 -8.14 4.57
CA GLY A 156 5.61 -8.23 3.12
C GLY A 156 4.81 -7.16 2.37
N LEU A 157 4.66 -5.97 2.98
CA LEU A 157 3.98 -4.83 2.38
C LEU A 157 4.93 -4.04 1.49
N ILE A 158 4.41 -3.50 0.40
CA ILE A 158 5.21 -2.92 -0.68
C ILE A 158 5.59 -1.44 -0.48
N ASP A 159 5.15 -0.81 0.61
CA ASP A 159 5.30 0.64 0.83
C ASP A 159 6.74 1.12 0.61
N ASN A 160 7.71 0.43 1.25
CA ASN A 160 9.12 0.84 1.19
C ASN A 160 9.81 0.59 -0.16
N ILE A 161 9.22 -0.23 -1.02
CA ILE A 161 9.78 -0.57 -2.34
C ILE A 161 8.97 0.00 -3.51
N PHE A 162 7.84 0.64 -3.22
CA PHE A 162 6.89 1.00 -4.26
C PHE A 162 7.49 1.92 -5.34
N ASN A 163 8.40 2.81 -4.96
CA ASN A 163 9.08 3.67 -5.93
C ASN A 163 9.85 2.87 -7.01
N GLU A 164 10.37 1.69 -6.65
CA GLU A 164 11.12 0.84 -7.57
C GLU A 164 10.23 0.04 -8.53
N ILE A 165 8.97 -0.23 -8.12
CA ILE A 165 8.05 -1.12 -8.83
C ILE A 165 6.83 -0.41 -9.43
N LYS A 166 6.70 0.89 -9.22
CA LYS A 166 5.61 1.73 -9.71
C LYS A 166 5.40 1.56 -11.21
N GLY A 167 4.14 1.36 -11.62
CA GLY A 167 3.75 1.22 -13.02
C GLY A 167 4.13 -0.11 -13.69
N GLN A 168 4.74 -1.05 -12.97
CA GLN A 168 5.23 -2.30 -13.55
C GLN A 168 4.24 -3.46 -13.41
N PHE A 169 3.47 -3.51 -12.32
CA PHE A 169 2.66 -4.65 -11.93
C PHE A 169 1.16 -4.32 -11.86
N PHE A 170 0.34 -5.35 -12.06
CA PHE A 170 -1.10 -5.28 -11.82
C PHE A 170 -1.42 -5.40 -10.33
N SER A 171 -2.60 -4.92 -9.91
CA SER A 171 -3.01 -4.89 -8.51
C SER A 171 -2.98 -6.28 -7.83
N LEU A 172 -3.42 -7.34 -8.53
CA LEU A 172 -3.43 -8.69 -7.99
C LEU A 172 -2.03 -9.31 -7.92
N GLU A 173 -1.10 -8.89 -8.77
CA GLU A 173 0.30 -9.28 -8.68
C GLU A 173 0.99 -8.70 -7.45
N LEU A 174 0.54 -7.52 -6.98
CA LEU A 174 1.00 -6.85 -5.76
C LEU A 174 0.20 -7.24 -4.51
N ASN A 175 -0.61 -8.30 -4.57
CA ASN A 175 -1.44 -8.81 -3.47
C ASN A 175 -2.48 -7.79 -2.94
N LEU A 176 -2.86 -6.78 -3.73
CA LEU A 176 -3.71 -5.68 -3.29
C LEU A 176 -5.17 -6.10 -3.08
N LYS A 177 -5.60 -7.23 -3.66
CA LYS A 177 -6.89 -7.85 -3.34
C LYS A 177 -6.91 -8.34 -1.88
N GLU A 178 -5.91 -9.10 -1.50
CA GLU A 178 -5.76 -9.69 -0.17
C GLU A 178 -5.51 -8.61 0.91
N LEU A 179 -4.92 -7.48 0.50
CA LEU A 179 -4.74 -6.29 1.33
C LEU A 179 -5.94 -5.32 1.30
N ASN A 180 -7.10 -5.77 0.85
CA ASN A 180 -8.34 -4.99 0.83
C ASN A 180 -8.28 -3.67 0.04
N ALA A 181 -7.37 -3.53 -0.93
CA ALA A 181 -7.23 -2.31 -1.74
C ALA A 181 -8.16 -2.27 -2.96
N VAL A 182 -8.78 -3.39 -3.33
CA VAL A 182 -9.60 -3.51 -4.53
C VAL A 182 -11.02 -3.99 -4.16
N ASP A 183 -12.03 -3.31 -4.69
CA ASP A 183 -13.41 -3.77 -4.64
C ASP A 183 -13.84 -4.26 -6.04
N PHE A 184 -14.42 -5.46 -6.10
CA PHE A 184 -14.87 -6.07 -7.36
C PHE A 184 -16.38 -5.93 -7.60
N VAL A 185 -17.11 -5.33 -6.65
CA VAL A 185 -18.57 -5.15 -6.69
C VAL A 185 -18.94 -3.71 -7.03
N LYS A 186 -18.03 -2.75 -6.74
CA LYS A 186 -18.24 -1.34 -7.06
C LYS A 186 -18.38 -1.10 -8.57
N GLY A 187 -18.85 0.10 -8.94
CA GLY A 187 -18.92 0.56 -10.34
C GLY A 187 -17.54 0.68 -11.02
N CYS A 188 -17.58 1.05 -12.29
CA CYS A 188 -16.37 1.17 -13.12
C CYS A 188 -15.37 2.21 -12.58
N TYR A 189 -14.10 1.95 -12.78
CA TYR A 189 -13.01 2.88 -12.48
C TYR A 189 -11.87 2.75 -13.50
N VAL A 190 -11.01 3.76 -13.56
CA VAL A 190 -9.90 3.80 -14.52
C VAL A 190 -8.98 2.58 -14.36
N GLY A 191 -8.71 1.88 -15.47
CA GLY A 191 -7.78 0.73 -15.54
C GLY A 191 -8.32 -0.58 -14.96
N GLN A 192 -9.62 -0.70 -14.63
CA GLN A 192 -10.18 -1.89 -13.98
C GLN A 192 -10.20 -3.16 -14.84
N GLU A 193 -10.19 -3.05 -16.18
CA GLU A 193 -10.43 -4.19 -17.08
C GLU A 193 -9.52 -5.39 -16.80
N ASN A 194 -8.20 -5.16 -16.74
CA ASN A 194 -7.24 -6.22 -16.45
C ASN A 194 -7.40 -6.77 -15.02
N THR A 195 -7.67 -5.91 -14.04
CA THR A 195 -7.92 -6.31 -12.65
C THR A 195 -9.13 -7.22 -12.54
N SER A 196 -10.25 -6.85 -13.15
CA SER A 196 -11.48 -7.65 -13.18
C SER A 196 -11.28 -8.97 -13.92
N ARG A 197 -10.63 -8.94 -15.10
CA ARG A 197 -10.34 -10.15 -15.90
C ARG A 197 -9.43 -11.14 -15.16
N MET A 198 -8.40 -10.67 -14.45
CA MET A 198 -7.55 -11.54 -13.63
C MET A 198 -8.33 -12.15 -12.47
N ASN A 199 -9.20 -11.38 -11.81
CA ASN A 199 -10.02 -11.87 -10.71
C ASN A 199 -11.04 -12.93 -11.18
N LEU A 200 -11.76 -12.69 -12.29
CA LEU A 200 -12.71 -13.62 -12.87
C LEU A 200 -12.07 -14.96 -13.27
N LYS A 201 -10.87 -14.93 -13.83
CA LYS A 201 -10.12 -16.14 -14.18
C LYS A 201 -9.60 -16.89 -12.96
N ASN A 202 -9.70 -16.31 -11.77
CA ASN A 202 -9.12 -16.80 -10.51
C ASN A 202 -7.67 -17.29 -10.66
N LYS A 203 -6.90 -16.67 -11.57
CA LYS A 203 -5.54 -17.07 -11.93
C LYS A 203 -4.63 -15.86 -11.98
N VAL A 204 -3.83 -15.69 -10.93
CA VAL A 204 -2.73 -14.75 -10.89
C VAL A 204 -1.45 -15.51 -11.23
N ALA A 205 -0.84 -15.22 -12.38
CA ALA A 205 0.30 -15.99 -12.88
C ALA A 205 1.57 -15.78 -12.06
N LYS A 206 1.72 -14.59 -11.47
CA LYS A 206 2.88 -14.23 -10.63
C LYS A 206 2.44 -13.27 -9.53
N ARG A 207 3.13 -13.31 -8.38
CA ARG A 207 2.88 -12.45 -7.22
C ARG A 207 4.17 -11.96 -6.62
N ILE A 208 4.09 -10.78 -5.98
CA ILE A 208 5.21 -10.23 -5.26
C ILE A 208 5.32 -10.86 -3.87
N PHE A 209 6.56 -11.19 -3.46
CA PHE A 209 6.87 -11.71 -2.13
C PHE A 209 8.13 -11.08 -1.59
N ARG A 210 8.18 -10.89 -0.28
CA ARG A 210 9.42 -10.59 0.42
C ARG A 210 10.34 -11.81 0.39
N ILE A 211 11.62 -11.55 0.26
CA ILE A 211 12.66 -12.58 0.22
C ILE A 211 13.55 -12.45 1.45
N ASN A 212 13.78 -13.56 2.14
CA ASN A 212 14.67 -13.66 3.28
C ASN A 212 15.99 -14.32 2.88
N ASN A 213 17.05 -14.03 3.65
CA ASN A 213 18.40 -14.55 3.41
C ASN A 213 18.91 -14.25 1.99
N ALA A 214 18.64 -13.05 1.53
CA ALA A 214 18.97 -12.60 0.17
C ALA A 214 20.28 -11.77 0.14
N ASP A 215 21.16 -11.97 1.12
CA ASP A 215 22.46 -11.30 1.14
C ASP A 215 23.24 -11.57 -0.14
N GLN A 216 23.91 -10.55 -0.67
CA GLN A 216 24.70 -10.60 -1.91
C GLN A 216 23.88 -10.77 -3.20
N THR A 217 22.54 -10.72 -3.15
CA THR A 217 21.73 -10.74 -4.37
C THR A 217 21.63 -9.37 -5.01
N GLU A 218 21.40 -9.33 -6.32
CA GLU A 218 21.26 -8.11 -7.09
C GLU A 218 19.83 -7.94 -7.63
N LYS A 219 19.46 -6.70 -7.93
CA LYS A 219 18.20 -6.41 -8.62
C LYS A 219 18.23 -7.06 -10.00
N ASP A 220 17.09 -7.52 -10.47
CA ASP A 220 16.88 -8.24 -11.72
C ASP A 220 17.52 -9.64 -11.78
N GLU A 221 18.08 -10.14 -10.68
CA GLU A 221 18.60 -11.49 -10.60
C GLU A 221 17.46 -12.53 -10.61
N ASP A 222 17.64 -13.59 -11.39
CA ASP A 222 16.67 -14.68 -11.48
C ASP A 222 16.73 -15.57 -10.24
N LEU A 223 15.58 -15.99 -9.76
CA LEU A 223 15.41 -16.98 -8.71
C LEU A 223 15.13 -18.35 -9.32
N ILE A 224 15.89 -19.37 -8.89
CA ILE A 224 15.94 -20.68 -9.50
C ILE A 224 15.58 -21.77 -8.46
N PHE A 225 14.72 -22.70 -8.87
CA PHE A 225 14.44 -23.92 -8.14
C PHE A 225 14.42 -25.10 -9.09
N GLU A 226 15.16 -26.18 -8.79
CA GLU A 226 15.28 -27.40 -9.61
C GLU A 226 15.59 -27.07 -11.10
N ASN A 227 16.52 -26.15 -11.33
CA ASN A 227 16.94 -25.65 -12.66
C ASN A 227 15.86 -24.86 -13.44
N GLU A 228 14.71 -24.56 -12.84
CA GLU A 228 13.68 -23.71 -13.46
C GLU A 228 13.73 -22.30 -12.87
N ILE A 229 13.59 -21.27 -13.71
CA ILE A 229 13.41 -19.88 -13.25
C ILE A 229 12.01 -19.73 -12.69
N ILE A 230 11.92 -19.54 -11.37
CA ILE A 230 10.65 -19.38 -10.64
C ILE A 230 10.28 -17.92 -10.36
N GLY A 231 11.19 -16.99 -10.53
CA GLY A 231 10.95 -15.58 -10.26
C GLY A 231 12.14 -14.70 -10.54
N LYS A 232 12.00 -13.41 -10.18
CA LYS A 232 13.05 -12.39 -10.37
C LYS A 232 13.02 -11.40 -9.21
N ILE A 233 14.19 -10.97 -8.72
CA ILE A 233 14.34 -9.92 -7.71
C ILE A 233 13.95 -8.56 -8.31
N VAL A 234 13.11 -7.80 -7.62
CA VAL A 234 12.61 -6.49 -8.07
C VAL A 234 13.06 -5.33 -7.18
N SER A 235 13.46 -5.63 -5.94
CA SER A 235 14.01 -4.66 -4.99
C SER A 235 15.00 -5.35 -4.05
N ILE A 236 15.97 -4.59 -3.51
CA ILE A 236 17.03 -5.15 -2.66
C ILE A 236 16.85 -4.75 -1.18
N ASN A 237 16.53 -3.51 -0.85
CA ASN A 237 16.44 -3.04 0.53
C ASN A 237 15.08 -2.40 0.85
N PRO A 238 14.10 -3.21 1.33
CA PRO A 238 14.08 -4.66 1.57
C PRO A 238 14.01 -5.49 0.29
N THR A 239 14.48 -6.75 0.35
CA THR A 239 14.46 -7.61 -0.85
C THR A 239 13.09 -8.17 -1.12
N PHE A 240 12.60 -7.90 -2.32
CA PHE A 240 11.36 -8.46 -2.86
C PHE A 240 11.60 -9.07 -4.25
N ALA A 241 10.81 -10.07 -4.56
CA ALA A 241 10.82 -10.72 -5.88
C ALA A 241 9.40 -10.92 -6.40
N ILE A 242 9.27 -10.90 -7.71
CA ILE A 242 8.06 -11.36 -8.40
C ILE A 242 8.20 -12.86 -8.67
N ILE A 243 7.29 -13.67 -8.13
CA ILE A 243 7.36 -15.13 -8.14
C ILE A 243 6.25 -15.71 -9.01
N LYS A 244 6.59 -16.68 -9.86
CA LYS A 244 5.60 -17.44 -10.64
C LYS A 244 4.77 -18.32 -9.71
N MET A 245 3.45 -18.29 -9.87
CA MET A 245 2.54 -19.06 -9.03
C MET A 245 2.37 -20.51 -9.50
N ALA A 246 2.86 -20.85 -10.69
CA ALA A 246 2.92 -22.23 -11.15
C ALA A 246 3.87 -23.02 -10.22
N LYS A 247 3.39 -24.13 -9.68
CA LYS A 247 4.14 -24.98 -8.73
C LYS A 247 4.57 -24.26 -7.43
N PHE A 248 3.94 -23.12 -7.03
CA PHE A 248 4.36 -22.32 -5.86
C PHE A 248 4.48 -23.16 -4.59
N ASP A 249 3.51 -24.04 -4.32
CA ASP A 249 3.50 -24.90 -3.13
C ASP A 249 4.67 -25.92 -3.11
N SER A 250 5.28 -26.21 -4.26
CA SER A 250 6.42 -27.13 -4.32
C SER A 250 7.73 -26.53 -3.81
N PHE A 251 7.87 -25.21 -3.78
CA PHE A 251 9.11 -24.52 -3.42
C PHE A 251 9.00 -23.44 -2.34
N VAL A 252 7.79 -22.97 -1.99
CA VAL A 252 7.61 -21.85 -1.04
C VAL A 252 8.30 -22.05 0.31
N ASN A 253 8.36 -23.30 0.79
CA ASN A 253 8.98 -23.65 2.07
C ASN A 253 10.41 -24.23 1.95
N LYS A 254 10.98 -24.19 0.74
CA LYS A 254 12.31 -24.74 0.46
C LYS A 254 13.33 -23.62 0.27
N ASN A 255 14.61 -23.98 0.31
CA ASN A 255 15.66 -23.08 -0.13
C ASN A 255 15.61 -22.98 -1.66
N ILE A 256 15.67 -21.76 -2.15
CA ILE A 256 15.81 -21.44 -3.57
C ILE A 256 17.17 -20.79 -3.81
N SER A 257 17.63 -20.79 -5.02
CA SER A 257 18.93 -20.23 -5.39
C SER A 257 18.77 -19.04 -6.33
N SER A 258 19.78 -18.20 -6.36
CA SER A 258 20.06 -17.22 -7.39
C SER A 258 21.49 -17.45 -7.89
N LYS A 259 21.98 -16.61 -8.77
CA LYS A 259 23.35 -16.68 -9.25
C LYS A 259 24.38 -16.52 -8.11
N SER A 260 24.07 -15.64 -7.15
CA SER A 260 24.97 -15.23 -6.07
C SER A 260 24.68 -15.87 -4.71
N ASN A 261 23.52 -16.51 -4.53
CA ASN A 261 23.11 -17.08 -3.24
C ASN A 261 22.23 -18.32 -3.42
N ASN A 262 22.47 -19.36 -2.63
CA ASN A 262 21.75 -20.64 -2.68
C ASN A 262 20.92 -20.99 -1.43
N LYS A 263 20.71 -20.01 -0.52
CA LYS A 263 19.96 -20.20 0.73
C LYS A 263 18.78 -19.24 0.89
N ILE A 264 18.25 -18.77 -0.23
CA ILE A 264 17.16 -17.78 -0.28
C ILE A 264 15.85 -18.46 0.13
N LYS A 265 15.00 -17.73 0.86
CA LYS A 265 13.66 -18.20 1.26
C LYS A 265 12.61 -17.18 0.89
N ILE A 266 11.49 -17.66 0.34
CA ILE A 266 10.31 -16.84 0.10
C ILE A 266 9.55 -16.71 1.42
N TYR A 267 9.24 -15.47 1.80
CA TYR A 267 8.32 -15.21 2.92
C TYR A 267 6.89 -15.16 2.38
N LYS A 268 6.07 -16.13 2.78
CA LYS A 268 4.63 -16.13 2.50
C LYS A 268 3.92 -15.42 3.65
N PRO A 269 3.30 -14.23 3.44
CA PRO A 269 2.57 -13.54 4.49
C PRO A 269 1.24 -14.24 4.81
N GLU A 270 0.71 -14.03 6.04
CA GLU A 270 -0.53 -14.66 6.52
C GLU A 270 -1.78 -14.33 5.69
N TYR A 271 -1.75 -13.24 4.93
CA TYR A 271 -2.90 -12.80 4.12
C TYR A 271 -2.97 -13.46 2.73
N ILE A 272 -2.01 -14.33 2.37
CA ILE A 272 -1.96 -15.07 1.08
C ILE A 272 -2.23 -16.55 1.27
#